data_51e805b94df5c660819b7b34591933de
#
_entry.id   51e805b94df5c660819b7b34591933de
#
_cell.length_a   1.000
_cell.length_b   1.000
_cell.length_c   1.000
_cell.angle_alpha   90.00
_cell.angle_beta   90.00
_cell.angle_gamma   90.00
#
_symmetry.space_group_name_H-M   'P 1'
#
loop_
_entity.id
_entity.type
_entity.pdbx_description
1 polymer ?
#
loop_
_entity_poly.entity_id
_entity_poly.type
_entity_poly.pdbx_seq_one_letter_code
_entity_poly.pdbx_strand_id
1 'polypeptide(L)'
;CLVGSEMCIRDRSKADISHIEQTIKELDNGNIRVVNNENGEWSLNEWVRDAILLFFSIRNLKEISANDLIYYDKLEPKKNYKDLGIRVVPPGVVRYGAFCEPGVVVMPGFVNIGAYVGSGTMVDTWATVGSCAQIGRNVHLSGGVGIGGVLEPPGAMPVIIEDNAFIGSRSIIVEGVRVKKGAVIGANVTITASTPIIDVTGQEPIEIKGEVPENSVVIPGSRPKDFPSGVFNTPCALIIGTRKESTDEKTSLNDALRTFGVEV
;
A
#
# COMPACT_ATOMS: atom_id res chain seq x y z
N CYS A 1 20.58 -8.77 9.72
CA CYS A 1 21.41 -9.94 10.03
C CYS A 1 20.51 -11.14 10.35
N LEU A 2 20.22 -11.97 9.36
CA LEU A 2 19.27 -13.11 9.46
C LEU A 2 19.89 -14.40 10.05
N VAL A 3 21.14 -14.34 10.53
CA VAL A 3 21.91 -15.54 10.92
C VAL A 3 21.79 -15.86 12.44
N GLY A 4 21.04 -15.05 13.21
CA GLY A 4 20.86 -15.30 14.65
C GLY A 4 19.57 -16.05 15.03
N SER A 5 18.74 -16.46 14.06
CA SER A 5 17.35 -16.81 14.33
C SER A 5 17.09 -18.23 14.86
N GLU A 6 17.89 -19.20 14.50
CA GLU A 6 17.58 -20.59 14.91
C GLU A 6 17.81 -20.85 16.40
N MET A 7 18.77 -20.16 17.03
CA MET A 7 19.03 -20.32 18.47
C MET A 7 18.00 -19.56 19.31
N CYS A 8 17.46 -18.43 18.84
CA CYS A 8 16.39 -17.69 19.51
C CYS A 8 15.02 -18.37 19.44
N ILE A 9 14.78 -19.24 18.45
CA ILE A 9 13.49 -19.91 18.27
C ILE A 9 13.33 -21.08 19.25
N ARG A 10 14.40 -21.77 19.61
CA ARG A 10 14.35 -22.94 20.50
C ARG A 10 14.09 -22.60 21.97
N ASP A 11 14.40 -21.36 22.40
CA ASP A 11 14.26 -20.92 23.79
C ASP A 11 12.96 -20.17 24.10
N ARG A 12 12.08 -19.98 23.10
CA ARG A 12 10.79 -19.30 23.33
C ARG A 12 9.82 -20.23 24.06
N SER A 13 9.21 -19.71 25.10
CA SER A 13 8.20 -20.43 25.84
C SER A 13 6.96 -20.69 24.97
N LYS A 14 6.19 -21.72 25.29
CA LYS A 14 4.89 -21.97 24.62
C LYS A 14 3.94 -20.77 24.76
N ALA A 15 4.07 -20.02 25.84
CA ALA A 15 3.29 -18.80 26.09
C ALA A 15 3.64 -17.69 25.09
N ASP A 16 4.92 -17.48 24.76
CA ASP A 16 5.35 -16.47 23.80
C ASP A 16 4.83 -16.78 22.40
N ILE A 17 4.90 -18.04 21.98
CA ILE A 17 4.35 -18.51 20.69
C ILE A 17 2.83 -18.25 20.64
N SER A 18 2.11 -18.56 21.72
CA SER A 18 0.67 -18.33 21.80
C SER A 18 0.30 -16.86 21.69
N HIS A 19 1.05 -15.96 22.31
CA HIS A 19 0.84 -14.52 22.22
C HIS A 19 1.10 -13.98 20.80
N ILE A 20 2.15 -14.45 20.12
CA ILE A 20 2.42 -14.10 18.73
C ILE A 20 1.25 -14.56 17.85
N GLU A 21 0.82 -15.81 17.97
CA GLU A 21 -0.29 -16.35 17.17
C GLU A 21 -1.60 -15.60 17.42
N GLN A 22 -1.90 -15.26 18.69
CA GLN A 22 -3.08 -14.46 19.03
C GLN A 22 -3.00 -13.06 18.41
N THR A 23 -1.84 -12.39 18.45
CA THR A 23 -1.64 -11.08 17.82
C THR A 23 -1.92 -11.13 16.32
N ILE A 24 -1.39 -12.14 15.63
CA ILE A 24 -1.65 -12.26 14.18
C ILE A 24 -3.12 -12.60 13.90
N LYS A 25 -3.79 -13.34 14.76
CA LYS A 25 -5.23 -13.61 14.67
C LYS A 25 -6.06 -12.34 14.84
N GLU A 26 -5.71 -11.48 15.80
CA GLU A 26 -6.39 -10.18 15.99
C GLU A 26 -6.15 -9.26 14.80
N LEU A 27 -4.94 -9.27 14.22
CA LEU A 27 -4.60 -8.54 13.00
C LEU A 27 -5.40 -9.07 11.80
N ASP A 28 -5.50 -10.40 11.66
CA ASP A 28 -6.28 -11.06 10.60
C ASP A 28 -7.78 -10.75 10.67
N ASN A 29 -8.30 -10.53 11.87
CA ASN A 29 -9.69 -10.15 12.13
C ASN A 29 -9.95 -8.64 12.06
N GLY A 30 -8.91 -7.82 11.91
CA GLY A 30 -9.01 -6.35 11.87
C GLY A 30 -9.24 -5.69 13.23
N ASN A 31 -9.10 -6.43 14.33
CA ASN A 31 -9.25 -5.90 15.69
C ASN A 31 -8.07 -5.02 16.11
N ILE A 32 -6.91 -5.25 15.52
CA ILE A 32 -5.72 -4.42 15.66
C ILE A 32 -5.14 -4.07 14.29
N ARG A 33 -4.36 -3.00 14.23
CA ARG A 33 -3.69 -2.54 13.01
C ARG A 33 -2.22 -2.28 13.28
N VAL A 34 -1.40 -2.37 12.22
CA VAL A 34 0.02 -1.98 12.28
C VAL A 34 0.17 -0.47 12.46
N VAL A 35 -0.80 0.31 11.99
CA VAL A 35 -0.82 1.76 12.15
C VAL A 35 -2.20 2.20 12.60
N ASN A 36 -2.27 2.99 13.66
CA ASN A 36 -3.50 3.63 14.11
C ASN A 36 -3.63 5.03 13.51
N ASN A 37 -4.86 5.46 13.32
CA ASN A 37 -5.18 6.85 12.98
C ASN A 37 -6.02 7.44 14.09
N GLU A 38 -5.50 8.46 14.76
CA GLU A 38 -6.21 9.23 15.77
C GLU A 38 -6.29 10.68 15.30
N ASN A 39 -7.50 11.12 14.91
CA ASN A 39 -7.76 12.50 14.43
C ASN A 39 -6.87 12.97 13.26
N GLY A 40 -6.51 12.05 12.35
CA GLY A 40 -5.68 12.34 11.18
C GLY A 40 -4.16 12.19 11.42
N GLU A 41 -3.76 11.92 12.66
CA GLU A 41 -2.40 11.55 13.00
C GLU A 41 -2.22 10.04 12.96
N TRP A 42 -1.22 9.59 12.21
CA TRP A 42 -0.91 8.18 12.03
C TRP A 42 0.26 7.79 12.94
N SER A 43 0.06 6.78 13.76
CA SER A 43 1.06 6.26 14.69
C SER A 43 1.33 4.77 14.44
N LEU A 44 2.61 4.39 14.45
CA LEU A 44 3.04 3.02 14.23
C LEU A 44 2.91 2.19 15.51
N ASN A 45 2.24 1.04 15.42
CA ASN A 45 2.23 0.00 16.45
C ASN A 45 3.43 -0.93 16.25
N GLU A 46 4.60 -0.53 16.71
CA GLU A 46 5.85 -1.29 16.51
C GLU A 46 5.73 -2.75 16.98
N TRP A 47 5.09 -2.97 18.13
CA TRP A 47 4.90 -4.31 18.67
C TRP A 47 4.08 -5.25 17.75
N VAL A 48 3.12 -4.71 16.98
CA VAL A 48 2.35 -5.51 16.00
C VAL A 48 3.24 -5.92 14.84
N ARG A 49 4.06 -4.99 14.34
CA ARG A 49 5.03 -5.29 13.28
C ARG A 49 6.06 -6.32 13.74
N ASP A 50 6.57 -6.17 14.96
CA ASP A 50 7.53 -7.11 15.54
C ASP A 50 6.90 -8.50 15.70
N ALA A 51 5.61 -8.58 16.08
CA ALA A 51 4.88 -9.84 16.11
C ALA A 51 4.80 -10.49 14.72
N ILE A 52 4.64 -9.72 13.62
CA ILE A 52 4.68 -10.26 12.25
C ILE A 52 6.04 -10.87 11.95
N LEU A 53 7.14 -10.18 12.24
CA LEU A 53 8.50 -10.68 12.03
C LEU A 53 8.75 -11.97 12.83
N LEU A 54 8.32 -11.97 14.09
CA LEU A 54 8.42 -13.15 14.95
C LEU A 54 7.55 -14.31 14.43
N PHE A 55 6.39 -14.02 13.88
CA PHE A 55 5.50 -15.02 13.31
C PHE A 55 6.14 -15.77 12.14
N PHE A 56 6.83 -15.05 11.24
CA PHE A 56 7.61 -15.70 10.19
C PHE A 56 8.73 -16.59 10.74
N SER A 57 9.32 -16.25 11.87
CA SER A 57 10.40 -17.02 12.47
C SER A 57 9.94 -18.34 13.12
N ILE A 58 8.70 -18.37 13.65
CA ILE A 58 8.14 -19.59 14.28
C ILE A 58 7.42 -20.51 13.30
N ARG A 59 7.24 -20.12 12.04
CA ARG A 59 6.58 -20.92 11.00
C ARG A 59 7.60 -21.59 10.10
N ASN A 60 7.32 -22.85 9.77
CA ASN A 60 8.07 -23.62 8.78
C ASN A 60 7.40 -23.54 7.41
N LEU A 61 8.21 -23.71 6.36
CA LEU A 61 7.72 -23.91 5.01
C LEU A 61 6.92 -25.24 4.96
N LYS A 62 5.77 -25.19 4.29
CA LYS A 62 4.93 -26.37 4.07
C LYS A 62 4.22 -26.30 2.72
N GLU A 63 3.86 -27.43 2.18
CA GLU A 63 2.94 -27.49 1.05
C GLU A 63 1.55 -27.01 1.47
N ILE A 64 0.95 -26.19 0.63
CA ILE A 64 -0.39 -25.63 0.82
C ILE A 64 -1.18 -25.92 -0.46
N SER A 65 -2.19 -26.74 -0.37
CA SER A 65 -3.09 -27.04 -1.48
C SER A 65 -4.29 -26.08 -1.48
N ALA A 66 -4.56 -25.51 -2.64
CA ALA A 66 -5.75 -24.68 -2.89
C ALA A 66 -6.38 -25.17 -4.22
N ASN A 67 -7.26 -26.14 -4.13
CA ASN A 67 -7.78 -26.91 -5.26
C ASN A 67 -6.63 -27.52 -6.11
N ASP A 68 -6.54 -27.16 -7.38
CA ASP A 68 -5.51 -27.66 -8.30
C ASP A 68 -4.17 -26.90 -8.23
N LEU A 69 -4.09 -25.86 -7.37
CA LEU A 69 -2.87 -25.10 -7.16
C LEU A 69 -2.15 -25.58 -5.91
N ILE A 70 -0.83 -25.72 -6.02
CA ILE A 70 0.05 -26.12 -4.93
C ILE A 70 1.04 -24.98 -4.69
N TYR A 71 1.13 -24.53 -3.45
CA TYR A 71 2.08 -23.51 -3.00
C TYR A 71 3.06 -24.12 -2.00
N TYR A 72 4.20 -23.48 -1.81
CA TYR A 72 5.16 -23.86 -0.78
C TYR A 72 5.56 -22.60 0.00
N ASP A 73 4.89 -22.36 1.12
CA ASP A 73 5.09 -21.12 1.92
C ASP A 73 4.90 -21.38 3.42
N LYS A 74 5.24 -20.40 4.23
CA LYS A 74 5.02 -20.37 5.68
C LYS A 74 3.58 -20.01 6.04
N LEU A 75 2.91 -19.18 5.23
CA LEU A 75 1.59 -18.62 5.50
C LEU A 75 0.58 -19.06 4.46
N GLU A 76 -0.55 -19.54 4.94
CA GLU A 76 -1.68 -19.85 4.08
C GLU A 76 -2.34 -18.57 3.55
N PRO A 77 -2.99 -18.63 2.38
CA PRO A 77 -3.95 -17.61 1.99
C PRO A 77 -5.12 -17.55 2.98
N LYS A 78 -5.70 -16.38 3.15
CA LYS A 78 -6.97 -16.19 3.87
C LYS A 78 -8.06 -17.04 3.19
N LYS A 79 -8.97 -17.54 3.99
CA LYS A 79 -10.10 -18.39 3.54
C LYS A 79 -11.44 -17.71 3.87
N ASN A 80 -12.53 -18.32 3.48
CA ASN A 80 -13.90 -17.91 3.83
C ASN A 80 -14.26 -16.48 3.34
N TYR A 81 -13.82 -16.12 2.15
CA TYR A 81 -14.07 -14.80 1.54
C TYR A 81 -15.55 -14.40 1.54
N LYS A 82 -16.47 -15.39 1.36
CA LYS A 82 -17.92 -15.17 1.39
C LYS A 82 -18.38 -14.64 2.76
N ASP A 83 -17.92 -15.29 3.84
CA ASP A 83 -18.31 -14.93 5.21
C ASP A 83 -17.69 -13.58 5.62
N LEU A 84 -16.55 -13.25 5.07
CA LEU A 84 -15.87 -11.95 5.24
C LEU A 84 -16.51 -10.84 4.40
N GLY A 85 -17.45 -11.15 3.51
CA GLY A 85 -18.08 -10.18 2.63
C GLY A 85 -17.16 -9.55 1.60
N ILE A 86 -16.08 -10.23 1.22
CA ILE A 86 -15.11 -9.75 0.22
C ILE A 86 -15.15 -10.62 -1.04
N ARG A 87 -14.88 -10.00 -2.19
CA ARG A 87 -14.77 -10.71 -3.47
C ARG A 87 -13.31 -10.82 -3.87
N VAL A 88 -12.82 -12.05 -4.02
CA VAL A 88 -11.46 -12.31 -4.52
C VAL A 88 -11.57 -13.10 -5.81
N VAL A 89 -11.08 -12.51 -6.90
CA VAL A 89 -11.12 -13.12 -8.24
C VAL A 89 -9.88 -14.00 -8.42
N PRO A 90 -10.03 -15.27 -8.83
CA PRO A 90 -8.87 -16.14 -9.05
C PRO A 90 -7.92 -15.58 -10.13
N PRO A 91 -6.60 -15.69 -9.98
CA PRO A 91 -5.85 -16.25 -8.86
C PRO A 91 -5.43 -15.23 -7.78
N GLY A 92 -6.27 -14.25 -7.46
CA GLY A 92 -5.99 -13.26 -6.42
C GLY A 92 -5.74 -13.90 -5.05
N VAL A 93 -4.87 -13.29 -4.26
CA VAL A 93 -4.46 -13.79 -2.94
C VAL A 93 -4.56 -12.68 -1.90
N VAL A 94 -5.26 -12.96 -0.81
CA VAL A 94 -5.16 -12.22 0.44
C VAL A 94 -4.46 -13.14 1.45
N ARG A 95 -3.30 -12.74 1.96
CA ARG A 95 -2.54 -13.55 2.93
C ARG A 95 -3.19 -13.53 4.31
N TYR A 96 -3.03 -14.61 5.08
CA TYR A 96 -3.36 -14.63 6.50
C TYR A 96 -2.63 -13.51 7.24
N GLY A 97 -3.32 -12.81 8.13
CA GLY A 97 -2.83 -11.60 8.82
C GLY A 97 -3.00 -10.31 8.02
N ALA A 98 -3.60 -10.35 6.82
CA ALA A 98 -4.12 -9.17 6.14
C ALA A 98 -5.61 -9.02 6.44
N PHE A 99 -6.10 -7.79 6.52
CA PHE A 99 -7.52 -7.51 6.73
C PHE A 99 -8.10 -6.69 5.58
N CYS A 100 -9.22 -7.16 5.05
CA CYS A 100 -10.03 -6.41 4.11
C CYS A 100 -11.43 -6.23 4.71
N GLU A 101 -11.94 -5.01 4.78
CA GLU A 101 -13.31 -4.74 5.22
C GLU A 101 -14.32 -5.35 4.23
N PRO A 102 -15.56 -5.66 4.68
CA PRO A 102 -16.63 -6.09 3.78
C PRO A 102 -16.83 -5.11 2.62
N GLY A 103 -17.13 -5.65 1.44
CA GLY A 103 -17.30 -4.85 0.21
C GLY A 103 -16.00 -4.59 -0.58
N VAL A 104 -14.84 -5.04 -0.09
CA VAL A 104 -13.59 -4.99 -0.85
C VAL A 104 -13.63 -5.98 -2.01
N VAL A 105 -13.12 -5.55 -3.16
CA VAL A 105 -12.92 -6.40 -4.34
C VAL A 105 -11.42 -6.50 -4.62
N VAL A 106 -10.89 -7.72 -4.61
CA VAL A 106 -9.54 -8.04 -5.07
C VAL A 106 -9.67 -8.77 -6.39
N MET A 107 -9.39 -8.07 -7.49
CA MET A 107 -9.18 -8.67 -8.80
C MET A 107 -7.90 -9.54 -8.74
N PRO A 108 -7.48 -10.29 -9.74
CA PRO A 108 -6.24 -11.04 -9.62
C PRO A 108 -5.09 -10.14 -9.18
N GLY A 109 -4.86 -10.08 -7.88
CA GLY A 109 -3.92 -9.20 -7.20
C GLY A 109 -3.44 -9.83 -5.89
N PHE A 110 -2.64 -9.11 -5.13
CA PHE A 110 -2.00 -9.64 -3.94
C PHE A 110 -2.11 -8.64 -2.77
N VAL A 111 -2.62 -9.11 -1.62
CA VAL A 111 -2.66 -8.35 -0.37
C VAL A 111 -1.82 -9.08 0.68
N ASN A 112 -0.74 -8.45 1.12
CA ASN A 112 0.23 -9.07 2.02
C ASN A 112 -0.15 -8.92 3.49
N ILE A 113 0.49 -9.73 4.36
CA ILE A 113 0.30 -9.71 5.82
C ILE A 113 0.46 -8.31 6.40
N GLY A 114 -0.33 -7.97 7.40
CA GLY A 114 -0.32 -6.67 8.07
C GLY A 114 -1.01 -5.55 7.28
N ALA A 115 -1.33 -5.78 6.01
CA ALA A 115 -2.07 -4.81 5.22
C ALA A 115 -3.52 -4.70 5.68
N TYR A 116 -4.04 -3.47 5.60
CA TYR A 116 -5.44 -3.16 5.84
C TYR A 116 -6.05 -2.53 4.59
N VAL A 117 -7.22 -2.99 4.17
CA VAL A 117 -7.95 -2.45 3.01
C VAL A 117 -9.37 -2.11 3.43
N GLY A 118 -9.74 -0.83 3.32
CA GLY A 118 -11.05 -0.30 3.71
C GLY A 118 -12.16 -0.66 2.71
N SER A 119 -13.40 -0.62 3.19
CA SER A 119 -14.60 -0.99 2.44
C SER A 119 -14.77 -0.19 1.14
N GLY A 120 -15.41 -0.81 0.14
CA GLY A 120 -15.63 -0.20 -1.18
C GLY A 120 -14.36 -0.06 -2.04
N THR A 121 -13.20 -0.47 -1.52
CA THR A 121 -11.92 -0.39 -2.24
C THR A 121 -11.79 -1.52 -3.24
N MET A 122 -11.23 -1.19 -4.41
CA MET A 122 -10.85 -2.14 -5.45
C MET A 122 -9.32 -2.25 -5.54
N VAL A 123 -8.80 -3.43 -5.33
CA VAL A 123 -7.43 -3.83 -5.69
C VAL A 123 -7.51 -4.50 -7.05
N ASP A 124 -7.27 -3.73 -8.12
CA ASP A 124 -7.52 -4.16 -9.50
C ASP A 124 -6.44 -5.14 -10.00
N THR A 125 -6.58 -5.58 -11.24
CA THR A 125 -5.80 -6.67 -11.86
C THR A 125 -4.30 -6.45 -11.74
N TRP A 126 -3.63 -7.41 -11.10
CA TRP A 126 -2.19 -7.41 -10.81
C TRP A 126 -1.70 -6.24 -9.93
N ALA A 127 -2.61 -5.53 -9.26
CA ALA A 127 -2.21 -4.61 -8.22
C ALA A 127 -1.75 -5.36 -6.97
N THR A 128 -0.79 -4.77 -6.25
CA THR A 128 -0.24 -5.34 -5.03
C THR A 128 -0.37 -4.36 -3.87
N VAL A 129 -0.81 -4.86 -2.73
CA VAL A 129 -0.78 -4.16 -1.45
C VAL A 129 0.30 -4.81 -0.59
N GLY A 130 1.41 -4.12 -0.41
CA GLY A 130 2.57 -4.61 0.32
C GLY A 130 2.30 -4.81 1.81
N SER A 131 3.21 -5.51 2.48
CA SER A 131 3.07 -5.80 3.91
C SER A 131 2.91 -4.52 4.73
N CYS A 132 1.97 -4.55 5.66
CA CYS A 132 1.64 -3.44 6.57
C CYS A 132 1.05 -2.19 5.92
N ALA A 133 0.91 -2.11 4.59
CA ALA A 133 0.32 -0.96 3.91
C ALA A 133 -1.14 -0.74 4.36
N GLN A 134 -1.54 0.53 4.47
CA GLN A 134 -2.87 0.92 4.95
C GLN A 134 -3.63 1.61 3.82
N ILE A 135 -4.69 0.97 3.34
CA ILE A 135 -5.53 1.48 2.27
C ILE A 135 -6.88 1.86 2.87
N GLY A 136 -7.31 3.09 2.63
CA GLY A 136 -8.57 3.65 3.07
C GLY A 136 -9.79 3.05 2.36
N ARG A 137 -10.94 3.68 2.55
CA ARG A 137 -12.22 3.30 1.96
C ARG A 137 -12.40 3.93 0.58
N ASN A 138 -13.16 3.24 -0.29
CA ASN A 138 -13.48 3.70 -1.64
C ASN A 138 -12.23 4.09 -2.45
N VAL A 139 -11.12 3.43 -2.21
CA VAL A 139 -9.87 3.63 -2.98
C VAL A 139 -9.91 2.75 -4.22
N HIS A 140 -9.42 3.27 -5.33
CA HIS A 140 -9.18 2.48 -6.53
C HIS A 140 -7.69 2.33 -6.78
N LEU A 141 -7.15 1.14 -6.58
CA LEU A 141 -5.81 0.77 -7.03
C LEU A 141 -5.92 0.14 -8.40
N SER A 142 -5.63 0.91 -9.45
CA SER A 142 -5.79 0.45 -10.85
C SER A 142 -4.82 -0.67 -11.21
N GLY A 143 -5.01 -1.27 -12.38
CA GLY A 143 -4.23 -2.42 -12.82
C GLY A 143 -2.72 -2.23 -12.75
N GLY A 144 -2.04 -3.17 -12.11
CA GLY A 144 -0.58 -3.18 -11.96
C GLY A 144 -0.01 -2.14 -10.98
N VAL A 145 -0.83 -1.50 -10.16
CA VAL A 145 -0.35 -0.61 -9.10
C VAL A 145 0.48 -1.38 -8.09
N GLY A 146 1.63 -0.83 -7.71
CA GLY A 146 2.49 -1.36 -6.66
C GLY A 146 2.48 -0.48 -5.42
N ILE A 147 1.79 -0.91 -4.37
CA ILE A 147 1.91 -0.29 -3.05
C ILE A 147 2.97 -1.04 -2.27
N GLY A 148 4.03 -0.33 -1.89
CA GLY A 148 5.18 -0.89 -1.19
C GLY A 148 4.83 -1.39 0.20
N GLY A 149 5.50 -2.47 0.60
CA GLY A 149 5.44 -2.99 1.95
C GLY A 149 6.62 -2.51 2.78
N VAL A 150 6.43 -2.45 4.09
CA VAL A 150 7.48 -2.15 5.06
C VAL A 150 7.39 -3.15 6.21
N LEU A 151 8.35 -4.06 6.27
CA LEU A 151 8.64 -4.87 7.46
C LEU A 151 9.99 -4.47 8.07
N GLU A 152 10.92 -4.03 7.24
CA GLU A 152 12.27 -3.52 7.60
C GLU A 152 12.55 -2.24 6.79
N PRO A 153 13.27 -1.23 7.33
CA PRO A 153 13.91 -1.18 8.65
C PRO A 153 12.92 -0.92 9.80
N PRO A 154 13.31 -1.22 11.05
CA PRO A 154 12.53 -0.87 12.24
C PRO A 154 12.17 0.63 12.28
N GLY A 155 10.95 0.97 12.72
CA GLY A 155 10.48 2.34 12.86
C GLY A 155 9.99 3.01 11.56
N ALA A 156 10.17 2.41 10.39
CA ALA A 156 9.66 2.99 9.15
C ALA A 156 8.13 2.88 9.07
N MET A 157 7.48 3.99 8.72
CA MET A 157 6.04 4.03 8.47
C MET A 157 5.71 3.23 7.20
N PRO A 158 4.64 2.44 7.20
CA PRO A 158 4.14 1.84 5.97
C PRO A 158 3.49 2.89 5.06
N VAL A 159 3.30 2.52 3.80
CA VAL A 159 2.54 3.35 2.86
C VAL A 159 1.10 3.48 3.33
N ILE A 160 0.58 4.70 3.26
CA ILE A 160 -0.80 5.03 3.62
C ILE A 160 -1.47 5.66 2.41
N ILE A 161 -2.55 5.05 1.95
CA ILE A 161 -3.44 5.61 0.94
C ILE A 161 -4.77 5.90 1.63
N GLU A 162 -5.14 7.16 1.76
CA GLU A 162 -6.35 7.56 2.46
C GLU A 162 -7.61 7.40 1.61
N ASP A 163 -8.76 7.60 2.24
CA ASP A 163 -10.09 7.39 1.66
C ASP A 163 -10.28 8.14 0.33
N ASN A 164 -11.05 7.54 -0.57
CA ASN A 164 -11.44 8.12 -1.86
C ASN A 164 -10.27 8.47 -2.80
N ALA A 165 -9.06 7.98 -2.55
CA ALA A 165 -7.94 8.17 -3.47
C ALA A 165 -8.07 7.26 -4.70
N PHE A 166 -7.57 7.76 -5.83
CA PHE A 166 -7.46 7.00 -7.08
C PHE A 166 -5.98 6.89 -7.46
N ILE A 167 -5.49 5.67 -7.63
CA ILE A 167 -4.11 5.39 -8.04
C ILE A 167 -4.13 4.79 -9.44
N GLY A 168 -3.64 5.55 -10.40
CA GLY A 168 -3.62 5.18 -11.82
C GLY A 168 -2.72 3.98 -12.12
N SER A 169 -3.02 3.28 -13.21
CA SER A 169 -2.37 2.03 -13.60
C SER A 169 -0.85 2.12 -13.61
N ARG A 170 -0.19 1.08 -13.11
CA ARG A 170 1.28 0.96 -13.08
C ARG A 170 2.00 2.00 -12.23
N SER A 171 1.29 2.75 -11.41
CA SER A 171 1.94 3.65 -10.44
C SER A 171 2.52 2.86 -9.28
N ILE A 172 3.65 3.36 -8.75
CA ILE A 172 4.40 2.76 -7.64
C ILE A 172 4.46 3.76 -6.50
N ILE A 173 3.92 3.41 -5.34
CA ILE A 173 3.95 4.22 -4.12
C ILE A 173 4.64 3.41 -3.03
N VAL A 174 5.79 3.86 -2.56
CA VAL A 174 6.67 3.08 -1.67
C VAL A 174 7.30 3.94 -0.58
N GLU A 175 8.07 3.32 0.33
CA GLU A 175 8.89 4.00 1.34
C GLU A 175 8.08 4.90 2.29
N GLY A 176 6.91 4.44 2.74
CA GLY A 176 6.11 5.16 3.74
C GLY A 176 5.42 6.43 3.23
N VAL A 177 5.35 6.62 1.92
CA VAL A 177 4.64 7.76 1.32
C VAL A 177 3.17 7.72 1.73
N ARG A 178 2.64 8.89 2.09
CA ARG A 178 1.23 9.11 2.38
C ARG A 178 0.54 9.79 1.20
N VAL A 179 -0.50 9.16 0.67
CA VAL A 179 -1.41 9.77 -0.30
C VAL A 179 -2.67 10.16 0.44
N LYS A 180 -2.92 11.46 0.59
CA LYS A 180 -4.06 11.97 1.34
C LYS A 180 -5.38 11.77 0.61
N LYS A 181 -6.45 11.96 1.38
CA LYS A 181 -7.84 11.73 0.97
C LYS A 181 -8.15 12.38 -0.38
N GLY A 182 -8.83 11.63 -1.23
CA GLY A 182 -9.34 12.11 -2.51
C GLY A 182 -8.28 12.43 -3.57
N ALA A 183 -6.99 12.24 -3.29
CA ALA A 183 -5.94 12.49 -4.28
C ALA A 183 -6.08 11.55 -5.48
N VAL A 184 -5.79 12.06 -6.67
CA VAL A 184 -5.83 11.35 -7.95
C VAL A 184 -4.41 11.28 -8.49
N ILE A 185 -3.86 10.07 -8.55
CA ILE A 185 -2.55 9.79 -9.13
C ILE A 185 -2.77 9.27 -10.55
N GLY A 186 -2.18 9.94 -11.54
CA GLY A 186 -2.18 9.50 -12.93
C GLY A 186 -1.44 8.18 -13.12
N ALA A 187 -1.57 7.57 -14.29
CA ALA A 187 -0.85 6.34 -14.60
C ALA A 187 0.67 6.56 -14.65
N ASN A 188 1.41 5.50 -14.29
CA ASN A 188 2.88 5.48 -14.39
C ASN A 188 3.61 6.53 -13.52
N VAL A 189 3.02 6.94 -12.40
CA VAL A 189 3.66 7.82 -11.41
C VAL A 189 4.42 6.97 -10.39
N THR A 190 5.69 7.29 -10.16
CA THR A 190 6.50 6.64 -9.13
C THR A 190 6.82 7.64 -8.03
N ILE A 191 6.40 7.34 -6.79
CA ILE A 191 6.65 8.18 -5.62
C ILE A 191 7.32 7.33 -4.53
N THR A 192 8.52 7.75 -4.16
CA THR A 192 9.30 7.27 -3.02
C THR A 192 9.40 8.37 -1.97
N ALA A 193 9.93 8.10 -0.79
CA ALA A 193 10.16 9.12 0.24
C ALA A 193 11.00 10.32 -0.26
N SER A 194 11.87 10.09 -1.23
CA SER A 194 12.78 11.10 -1.79
C SER A 194 12.30 11.73 -3.10
N THR A 195 11.28 11.17 -3.75
CA THR A 195 10.75 11.69 -5.02
C THR A 195 10.20 13.10 -4.81
N PRO A 196 10.67 14.10 -5.57
CA PRO A 196 10.10 15.44 -5.53
C PRO A 196 8.67 15.42 -6.08
N ILE A 197 7.74 15.96 -5.32
CA ILE A 197 6.35 16.22 -5.72
C ILE A 197 6.25 17.72 -5.85
N ILE A 198 6.04 18.22 -7.06
CA ILE A 198 6.12 19.65 -7.36
C ILE A 198 4.73 20.15 -7.71
N ASP A 199 4.21 21.06 -6.91
CA ASP A 199 2.97 21.79 -7.23
C ASP A 199 3.30 22.90 -8.22
N VAL A 200 2.75 22.78 -9.43
CA VAL A 200 2.92 23.73 -10.54
C VAL A 200 1.65 24.54 -10.83
N THR A 201 0.69 24.52 -9.92
CA THR A 201 -0.59 25.23 -10.11
C THR A 201 -0.48 26.73 -9.81
N GLY A 202 0.52 27.15 -9.03
CA GLY A 202 0.80 28.54 -8.68
C GLY A 202 1.77 29.23 -9.65
N GLN A 203 2.15 30.47 -9.34
CA GLN A 203 3.16 31.22 -10.09
C GLN A 203 4.58 30.69 -9.82
N GLU A 204 4.83 30.19 -8.63
CA GLU A 204 6.10 29.61 -8.22
C GLU A 204 5.88 28.16 -7.85
N PRO A 205 6.79 27.26 -8.23
CA PRO A 205 6.66 25.85 -7.89
C PRO A 205 6.91 25.60 -6.40
N ILE A 206 6.10 24.73 -5.79
CA ILE A 206 6.26 24.29 -4.39
C ILE A 206 6.68 22.82 -4.38
N GLU A 207 7.84 22.52 -3.83
CA GLU A 207 8.33 21.14 -3.70
C GLU A 207 7.91 20.52 -2.35
N ILE A 208 7.31 19.32 -2.43
CA ILE A 208 6.89 18.50 -1.31
C ILE A 208 7.57 17.14 -1.43
N LYS A 209 7.74 16.42 -0.32
CA LYS A 209 8.25 15.02 -0.30
C LYS A 209 7.50 14.18 0.70
N GLY A 210 7.39 12.88 0.39
CA GLY A 210 6.82 11.87 1.28
C GLY A 210 5.30 11.92 1.44
N GLU A 211 4.65 12.96 0.95
CA GLU A 211 3.21 13.16 1.10
C GLU A 211 2.59 13.78 -0.16
N VAL A 212 1.48 13.22 -0.65
CA VAL A 212 0.63 13.83 -1.67
C VAL A 212 -0.53 14.53 -0.98
N PRO A 213 -0.73 15.84 -1.21
CA PRO A 213 -1.80 16.60 -0.57
C PRO A 213 -3.20 16.10 -0.93
N GLU A 214 -4.15 16.41 -0.07
CA GLU A 214 -5.56 16.06 -0.24
C GLU A 214 -6.12 16.61 -1.57
N ASN A 215 -6.92 15.79 -2.26
CA ASN A 215 -7.58 16.12 -3.53
C ASN A 215 -6.64 16.57 -4.66
N SER A 216 -5.33 16.40 -4.54
CA SER A 216 -4.37 16.76 -5.60
C SER A 216 -4.52 15.85 -6.81
N VAL A 217 -4.37 16.42 -8.01
CA VAL A 217 -4.26 15.67 -9.27
C VAL A 217 -2.79 15.65 -9.68
N VAL A 218 -2.22 14.44 -9.76
CA VAL A 218 -0.77 14.22 -9.91
C VAL A 218 -0.49 13.44 -11.19
N ILE A 219 0.51 13.89 -11.94
CA ILE A 219 1.00 13.21 -13.15
C ILE A 219 2.50 12.94 -13.05
N PRO A 220 3.04 12.01 -13.88
CA PRO A 220 4.48 11.85 -13.96
C PRO A 220 5.14 13.09 -14.57
N GLY A 221 6.31 13.44 -14.07
CA GLY A 221 7.10 14.55 -14.56
C GLY A 221 8.59 14.22 -14.56
N SER A 222 9.38 15.16 -15.09
CA SER A 222 10.84 15.12 -14.98
C SER A 222 11.38 16.52 -14.77
N ARG A 223 12.52 16.62 -14.09
CA ARG A 223 13.25 17.90 -13.92
C ARG A 223 14.73 17.73 -14.19
N PRO A 224 15.41 18.76 -14.70
CA PRO A 224 16.84 18.71 -14.90
C PRO A 224 17.58 18.64 -13.56
N LYS A 225 18.67 17.88 -13.54
CA LYS A 225 19.58 17.75 -12.41
C LYS A 225 21.01 17.71 -12.92
N ASP A 226 21.89 18.44 -12.25
CA ASP A 226 23.32 18.46 -12.53
C ASP A 226 24.00 17.21 -11.97
N PHE A 227 24.82 16.58 -12.80
CA PHE A 227 25.72 15.49 -12.45
C PHE A 227 27.13 15.82 -12.96
N PRO A 228 28.18 15.16 -12.48
CA PRO A 228 29.56 15.39 -12.97
C PRO A 228 29.73 15.22 -14.49
N SER A 229 28.89 14.40 -15.12
CA SER A 229 28.90 14.14 -16.57
C SER A 229 27.97 15.02 -17.40
N GLY A 230 27.26 15.97 -16.77
CA GLY A 230 26.33 16.88 -17.45
C GLY A 230 24.94 16.92 -16.80
N VAL A 231 24.02 17.61 -17.45
CA VAL A 231 22.63 17.76 -17.00
C VAL A 231 21.79 16.62 -17.55
N PHE A 232 21.09 15.93 -16.66
CA PHE A 232 20.14 14.85 -17.00
C PHE A 232 18.80 15.09 -16.35
N ASN A 233 17.71 14.65 -16.99
CA ASN A 233 16.39 14.71 -16.38
C ASN A 233 16.19 13.58 -15.39
N THR A 234 15.76 13.92 -14.19
CA THR A 234 15.39 12.95 -13.15
C THR A 234 13.88 12.94 -12.94
N PRO A 235 13.26 11.79 -12.59
CA PRO A 235 11.84 11.71 -12.34
C PRO A 235 11.38 12.63 -11.21
N CYS A 236 10.18 13.19 -11.35
CA CYS A 236 9.42 13.84 -10.30
C CYS A 236 7.92 13.56 -10.52
N ALA A 237 7.09 13.94 -9.56
CA ALA A 237 5.64 13.98 -9.72
C ALA A 237 5.19 15.44 -9.79
N LEU A 238 4.22 15.76 -10.64
CA LEU A 238 3.70 17.11 -10.80
C LEU A 238 2.24 17.17 -10.32
N ILE A 239 1.95 18.06 -9.37
CA ILE A 239 0.59 18.42 -9.02
C ILE A 239 0.12 19.46 -10.01
N ILE A 240 -0.92 19.13 -10.80
CA ILE A 240 -1.42 19.98 -11.91
C ILE A 240 -2.83 20.52 -11.64
N GLY A 241 -3.39 20.25 -10.47
CA GLY A 241 -4.73 20.74 -10.13
C GLY A 241 -5.28 20.04 -8.92
N THR A 242 -6.55 20.34 -8.65
CA THR A 242 -7.31 19.81 -7.54
C THR A 242 -8.57 19.11 -8.05
N ARG A 243 -8.88 17.93 -7.50
CA ARG A 243 -10.11 17.19 -7.77
C ARG A 243 -11.31 18.01 -7.32
N LYS A 244 -12.33 18.11 -8.19
CA LYS A 244 -13.58 18.78 -7.86
C LYS A 244 -14.56 17.76 -7.26
N GLU A 245 -15.28 18.13 -6.20
CA GLU A 245 -16.24 17.26 -5.51
C GLU A 245 -17.35 16.71 -6.42
N SER A 246 -17.69 17.41 -7.50
CA SER A 246 -18.77 17.06 -8.43
C SER A 246 -18.34 16.12 -9.57
N THR A 247 -17.08 15.72 -9.62
CA THR A 247 -16.49 15.04 -10.78
C THR A 247 -15.91 13.71 -10.35
N ASP A 248 -16.18 12.62 -11.10
CA ASP A 248 -15.52 11.34 -10.84
C ASP A 248 -14.00 11.44 -11.06
N GLU A 249 -13.27 10.45 -10.56
CA GLU A 249 -11.80 10.49 -10.50
C GLU A 249 -11.15 10.55 -11.88
N LYS A 250 -11.72 9.87 -12.89
CA LYS A 250 -11.23 9.88 -14.27
C LYS A 250 -11.51 11.22 -14.95
N THR A 251 -12.68 11.79 -14.71
CA THR A 251 -13.06 13.08 -15.29
C THR A 251 -12.20 14.19 -14.72
N SER A 252 -11.92 14.17 -13.41
CA SER A 252 -11.02 15.16 -12.78
C SER A 252 -9.60 15.12 -13.34
N LEU A 253 -9.06 13.94 -13.57
CA LEU A 253 -7.74 13.78 -14.22
C LEU A 253 -7.76 14.33 -15.64
N ASN A 254 -8.75 13.95 -16.45
CA ASN A 254 -8.86 14.40 -17.83
C ASN A 254 -9.05 15.91 -17.95
N ASP A 255 -9.84 16.53 -17.07
CA ASP A 255 -10.05 17.98 -17.06
C ASP A 255 -8.76 18.72 -16.69
N ALA A 256 -8.01 18.24 -15.71
CA ALA A 256 -6.72 18.80 -15.35
C ALA A 256 -5.71 18.67 -16.50
N LEU A 257 -5.61 17.51 -17.13
CA LEU A 257 -4.71 17.30 -18.27
C LEU A 257 -5.04 18.22 -19.44
N ARG A 258 -6.31 18.41 -19.81
CA ARG A 258 -6.77 19.33 -20.85
C ARG A 258 -6.40 20.78 -20.52
N THR A 259 -6.57 21.20 -19.26
CA THR A 259 -6.25 22.57 -18.84
C THR A 259 -4.76 22.90 -19.04
N PHE A 260 -3.89 21.94 -18.86
CA PHE A 260 -2.44 22.11 -19.04
C PHE A 260 -1.93 21.67 -20.43
N GLY A 261 -2.86 21.30 -21.35
CA GLY A 261 -2.48 20.90 -22.72
C GLY A 261 -1.66 19.60 -22.78
N VAL A 262 -1.79 18.76 -21.77
CA VAL A 262 -1.15 17.44 -21.74
C VAL A 262 -2.08 16.44 -22.42
N GLU A 263 -1.67 15.91 -23.59
CA GLU A 263 -2.40 14.85 -24.30
C GLU A 263 -2.22 13.51 -23.56
N VAL A 264 -3.29 12.68 -23.50
CA VAL A 264 -3.32 11.35 -22.88
C VAL A 264 -3.33 10.29 -23.94
#